data_f09fc5156678e2d16713b653a6b6bff4
#
_entry.id   f09fc5156678e2d16713b653a6b6bff4
#
_cell.length_a   1.000
_cell.length_b   1.000
_cell.length_c   1.000
_cell.angle_alpha   90.00
_cell.angle_beta   90.00
_cell.angle_gamma   90.00
#
_symmetry.space_group_name_H-M   'P 1'
#
loop_
_entity.id
_entity.type
_entity.pdbx_description
1 polymer ?
#
loop_
_entity_poly.entity_id
_entity_poly.type
_entity_poly.pdbx_seq_one_letter_code
_entity_poly.pdbx_strand_id
1 'polypeptide(L)'
;MEFHDIVIQQKSYFDSNSTKSIAFRKIMLKKLMDALDEREDLLLEALHKDLGKSRGEGYMTEVGMVRSEIKEALINVEAWSHPKKADGSFLTFFPATNHIYTEPYGVVLIIAPWNYPLNLTLMPLVGAIAAGNCAIVKCSPESVHTSRAIKDLLADLFPPEYIYCPEADLPFETLWQERYDMIFFTGSPAAGRIVMKAASEHLTPVILELGGKSPCLVDASANIDLAARRIVWGKFMNAGQTCIAVDYVVVQESVKDALLAAMTKEIGKRYPHAEKSDAYRSEERRVGKECRSRWSPYH
;
A
#
# COMPACT_ATOMS: atom_id res chain seq x y z
N MET A 1 -26.15 -3.18 -11.25
CA MET A 1 -25.17 -4.20 -11.68
C MET A 1 -24.71 -4.90 -10.42
N GLU A 2 -24.84 -6.20 -10.33
CA GLU A 2 -24.38 -6.96 -9.19
C GLU A 2 -22.85 -7.05 -9.19
N PHE A 3 -22.23 -7.28 -8.03
CA PHE A 3 -20.78 -7.35 -7.91
C PHE A 3 -20.19 -8.49 -8.78
N HIS A 4 -20.88 -9.60 -8.84
CA HIS A 4 -20.54 -10.75 -9.70
C HIS A 4 -20.44 -10.36 -11.19
N ASP A 5 -21.39 -9.57 -11.69
CA ASP A 5 -21.39 -9.13 -13.10
C ASP A 5 -20.13 -8.32 -13.43
N ILE A 6 -19.65 -7.49 -12.47
CA ILE A 6 -18.43 -6.70 -12.63
C ILE A 6 -17.21 -7.62 -12.80
N VAL A 7 -17.08 -8.64 -11.95
CA VAL A 7 -15.96 -9.60 -12.04
C VAL A 7 -15.94 -10.30 -13.38
N ILE A 8 -17.10 -10.75 -13.86
CA ILE A 8 -17.23 -11.38 -15.18
C ILE A 8 -16.85 -10.41 -16.31
N GLN A 9 -17.31 -9.16 -16.24
CA GLN A 9 -16.97 -8.15 -17.23
C GLN A 9 -15.49 -7.85 -17.25
N GLN A 10 -14.84 -7.73 -16.08
CA GLN A 10 -13.38 -7.55 -15.96
C GLN A 10 -12.63 -8.72 -16.60
N LYS A 11 -13.07 -9.94 -16.35
CA LYS A 11 -12.46 -11.12 -16.97
C LYS A 11 -12.60 -11.09 -18.50
N SER A 12 -13.78 -10.80 -19.00
CA SER A 12 -14.03 -10.66 -20.46
C SER A 12 -13.17 -9.54 -21.07
N TYR A 13 -13.06 -8.39 -20.37
CA TYR A 13 -12.24 -7.29 -20.84
C TYR A 13 -10.75 -7.64 -20.86
N PHE A 14 -10.26 -8.33 -19.84
CA PHE A 14 -8.89 -8.85 -19.82
C PHE A 14 -8.62 -9.84 -20.95
N ASP A 15 -9.52 -10.80 -21.16
CA ASP A 15 -9.41 -11.84 -22.20
C ASP A 15 -9.42 -11.24 -23.62
N SER A 16 -9.98 -10.03 -23.80
CA SER A 16 -9.89 -9.28 -25.06
C SER A 16 -8.47 -8.77 -25.39
N ASN A 17 -7.51 -8.90 -24.46
CA ASN A 17 -6.16 -8.39 -24.53
C ASN A 17 -6.02 -6.85 -24.61
N SER A 18 -7.10 -6.10 -24.35
CA SER A 18 -7.11 -4.64 -24.41
C SER A 18 -6.10 -4.00 -23.44
N THR A 19 -5.84 -4.65 -22.29
CA THR A 19 -4.93 -4.14 -21.25
C THR A 19 -3.45 -4.43 -21.52
N LYS A 20 -3.13 -5.34 -22.45
CA LYS A 20 -1.74 -5.83 -22.65
C LYS A 20 -0.84 -4.82 -23.38
N SER A 21 -1.39 -3.90 -24.14
CA SER A 21 -0.61 -2.89 -24.87
C SER A 21 0.15 -1.96 -23.92
N ILE A 22 1.46 -1.80 -24.11
CA ILE A 22 2.29 -0.87 -23.33
C ILE A 22 1.78 0.58 -23.50
N ALA A 23 1.35 0.95 -24.70
CA ALA A 23 0.77 2.26 -24.95
C ALA A 23 -0.50 2.48 -24.12
N PHE A 24 -1.40 1.50 -24.03
CA PHE A 24 -2.58 1.55 -23.18
C PHE A 24 -2.20 1.75 -21.70
N ARG A 25 -1.28 0.94 -21.17
CA ARG A 25 -0.83 1.03 -19.78
C ARG A 25 -0.25 2.42 -19.46
N LYS A 26 0.60 2.97 -20.35
CA LYS A 26 1.16 4.33 -20.21
C LYS A 26 0.07 5.39 -20.19
N ILE A 27 -0.94 5.28 -21.05
CA ILE A 27 -2.09 6.21 -21.08
C ILE A 27 -2.87 6.13 -19.76
N MET A 28 -3.15 4.93 -19.23
CA MET A 28 -3.89 4.76 -17.98
C MET A 28 -3.11 5.29 -16.77
N LEU A 29 -1.81 5.02 -16.71
CA LEU A 29 -0.91 5.59 -15.69
C LEU A 29 -0.88 7.12 -15.74
N LYS A 30 -0.82 7.68 -16.94
CA LYS A 30 -0.85 9.14 -17.11
C LYS A 30 -2.18 9.75 -16.68
N LYS A 31 -3.30 9.16 -17.04
CA LYS A 31 -4.62 9.60 -16.56
C LYS A 31 -4.71 9.61 -15.04
N LEU A 32 -4.19 8.58 -14.37
CA LEU A 32 -4.15 8.54 -12.91
C LEU A 32 -3.26 9.63 -12.34
N MET A 33 -2.11 9.91 -12.94
CA MET A 33 -1.22 10.99 -12.54
C MET A 33 -1.91 12.35 -12.63
N ASP A 34 -2.49 12.65 -13.81
CA ASP A 34 -3.14 13.92 -14.09
C ASP A 34 -4.31 14.16 -13.09
N ALA A 35 -5.09 13.12 -12.79
CA ALA A 35 -6.19 13.21 -11.82
C ALA A 35 -5.72 13.38 -10.37
N LEU A 36 -4.58 12.80 -9.98
CA LEU A 36 -3.97 13.05 -8.68
C LEU A 36 -3.53 14.51 -8.55
N ASP A 37 -3.01 15.10 -9.62
CA ASP A 37 -2.61 16.51 -9.64
C ASP A 37 -3.83 17.44 -9.55
N GLU A 38 -4.90 17.14 -10.29
CA GLU A 38 -6.14 17.93 -10.29
C GLU A 38 -6.89 17.87 -8.95
N ARG A 39 -6.82 16.73 -8.24
CA ARG A 39 -7.58 16.47 -7.01
C ARG A 39 -6.72 16.45 -5.75
N GLU A 40 -5.47 16.93 -5.81
CA GLU A 40 -4.54 16.90 -4.68
C GLU A 40 -5.16 17.49 -3.41
N ASP A 41 -5.76 18.67 -3.51
CA ASP A 41 -6.35 19.37 -2.34
C ASP A 41 -7.49 18.57 -1.70
N LEU A 42 -8.37 17.98 -2.51
CA LEU A 42 -9.47 17.14 -2.05
C LEU A 42 -8.96 15.88 -1.34
N LEU A 43 -7.94 15.23 -1.91
CA LEU A 43 -7.34 14.03 -1.34
C LEU A 43 -6.63 14.33 -0.01
N LEU A 44 -5.90 15.44 0.07
CA LEU A 44 -5.23 15.89 1.31
C LEU A 44 -6.25 16.28 2.39
N GLU A 45 -7.37 16.90 2.03
CA GLU A 45 -8.45 17.19 2.96
C GLU A 45 -9.11 15.91 3.49
N ALA A 46 -9.35 14.91 2.63
CA ALA A 46 -9.90 13.62 3.03
C ALA A 46 -8.98 12.90 4.02
N LEU A 47 -7.66 12.86 3.75
CA LEU A 47 -6.65 12.33 4.66
C LEU A 47 -6.61 13.06 6.01
N HIS A 48 -6.79 14.37 6.00
CA HIS A 48 -6.89 15.15 7.23
C HIS A 48 -8.13 14.79 8.04
N LYS A 49 -9.28 14.63 7.39
CA LYS A 49 -10.54 14.25 8.06
C LYS A 49 -10.47 12.85 8.70
N ASP A 50 -9.81 11.90 8.05
CA ASP A 50 -9.73 10.51 8.55
C ASP A 50 -8.62 10.32 9.59
N LEU A 51 -7.46 10.95 9.40
CA LEU A 51 -6.23 10.63 10.13
C LEU A 51 -5.61 11.87 10.84
N GLY A 52 -6.15 13.08 10.65
CA GLY A 52 -5.57 14.29 11.19
C GLY A 52 -4.21 14.67 10.55
N LYS A 53 -3.84 14.07 9.44
CA LYS A 53 -2.57 14.38 8.76
C LYS A 53 -2.53 15.84 8.34
N SER A 54 -1.42 16.52 8.63
CA SER A 54 -1.16 17.83 8.04
C SER A 54 -1.04 17.71 6.52
N ARG A 55 -1.25 18.82 5.81
CA ARG A 55 -1.10 18.84 4.34
C ARG A 55 0.27 18.33 3.89
N GLY A 56 1.35 18.75 4.58
CA GLY A 56 2.71 18.31 4.27
C GLY A 56 2.93 16.81 4.51
N GLU A 57 2.42 16.29 5.61
CA GLU A 57 2.51 14.86 5.92
C GLU A 57 1.69 14.02 4.94
N GLY A 58 0.45 14.41 4.67
CA GLY A 58 -0.42 13.75 3.69
C GLY A 58 0.20 13.72 2.29
N TYR A 59 0.82 14.83 1.85
CA TYR A 59 1.54 14.85 0.59
C TYR A 59 2.76 13.91 0.61
N MET A 60 3.63 14.07 1.61
CA MET A 60 4.90 13.33 1.69
C MET A 60 4.70 11.81 1.80
N THR A 61 3.69 11.37 2.57
CA THR A 61 3.50 9.96 2.90
C THR A 61 2.46 9.24 2.06
N GLU A 62 1.67 9.98 1.29
CA GLU A 62 0.54 9.43 0.52
C GLU A 62 0.60 9.89 -0.94
N VAL A 63 0.12 11.09 -1.25
CA VAL A 63 -0.01 11.57 -2.64
C VAL A 63 1.34 11.56 -3.37
N GLY A 64 2.38 12.11 -2.76
CA GLY A 64 3.72 12.18 -3.34
C GLY A 64 4.34 10.81 -3.60
N MET A 65 4.05 9.81 -2.73
CA MET A 65 4.51 8.44 -2.93
C MET A 65 3.87 7.80 -4.15
N VAL A 66 2.54 7.92 -4.30
CA VAL A 66 1.83 7.39 -5.48
C VAL A 66 2.31 8.06 -6.78
N ARG A 67 2.51 9.38 -6.76
CA ARG A 67 3.08 10.11 -7.91
C ARG A 67 4.47 9.62 -8.30
N SER A 68 5.31 9.33 -7.30
CA SER A 68 6.64 8.79 -7.54
C SER A 68 6.57 7.41 -8.19
N GLU A 69 5.69 6.54 -7.69
CA GLU A 69 5.46 5.20 -8.24
C GLU A 69 4.95 5.24 -9.67
N ILE A 70 3.99 6.13 -9.99
CA ILE A 70 3.51 6.29 -11.37
C ILE A 70 4.64 6.74 -12.29
N LYS A 71 5.50 7.68 -11.85
CA LYS A 71 6.66 8.12 -12.65
C LYS A 71 7.63 6.97 -12.91
N GLU A 72 7.93 6.19 -11.89
CA GLU A 72 8.79 5.01 -12.01
C GLU A 72 8.18 4.00 -12.99
N ALA A 73 6.88 3.72 -12.88
CA ALA A 73 6.18 2.83 -13.79
C ALA A 73 6.18 3.35 -15.24
N LEU A 74 5.93 4.63 -15.47
CA LEU A 74 5.96 5.24 -16.81
C LEU A 74 7.33 5.13 -17.49
N ILE A 75 8.41 5.25 -16.71
CA ILE A 75 9.79 5.12 -17.20
C ILE A 75 10.11 3.67 -17.55
N ASN A 76 9.69 2.72 -16.71
CA ASN A 76 10.22 1.36 -16.75
C ASN A 76 9.26 0.32 -17.34
N VAL A 77 7.96 0.59 -17.51
CA VAL A 77 6.96 -0.39 -17.95
C VAL A 77 7.33 -1.11 -19.24
N GLU A 78 8.00 -0.43 -20.16
CA GLU A 78 8.46 -1.01 -21.42
C GLU A 78 9.60 -2.01 -21.16
N ALA A 79 10.62 -1.60 -20.40
CA ALA A 79 11.74 -2.46 -20.04
C ALA A 79 11.31 -3.68 -19.21
N TRP A 80 10.35 -3.50 -18.29
CA TRP A 80 9.80 -4.60 -17.49
C TRP A 80 9.01 -5.61 -18.33
N SER A 81 8.45 -5.18 -19.45
CA SER A 81 7.64 -6.02 -20.34
C SER A 81 8.47 -6.76 -21.41
N HIS A 82 9.75 -6.41 -21.56
CA HIS A 82 10.60 -7.11 -22.53
C HIS A 82 10.93 -8.54 -22.09
N PRO A 83 10.86 -9.53 -23.03
CA PRO A 83 11.30 -10.89 -22.76
C PRO A 83 12.77 -10.92 -22.34
N LYS A 84 13.07 -11.68 -21.29
CA LYS A 84 14.44 -11.88 -20.81
C LYS A 84 14.97 -13.21 -21.36
N LYS A 85 16.16 -13.19 -21.95
CA LYS A 85 16.83 -14.42 -22.36
C LYS A 85 17.14 -15.27 -21.11
N ALA A 86 16.81 -16.54 -21.17
CA ALA A 86 17.13 -17.51 -20.13
C ALA A 86 18.25 -18.43 -20.61
N ASP A 87 19.11 -18.85 -19.68
CA ASP A 87 20.14 -19.82 -19.95
C ASP A 87 19.54 -21.21 -20.22
N GLY A 88 20.13 -21.92 -21.14
CA GLY A 88 19.74 -23.30 -21.48
C GLY A 88 20.97 -24.15 -21.83
N SER A 89 20.89 -25.45 -21.57
CA SER A 89 21.94 -26.37 -21.94
C SER A 89 22.04 -26.45 -23.47
N PHE A 90 23.21 -26.13 -24.02
CA PHE A 90 23.48 -26.28 -25.46
C PHE A 90 23.21 -27.69 -25.95
N LEU A 91 23.59 -28.70 -25.17
CA LEU A 91 23.42 -30.11 -25.55
C LEU A 91 21.96 -30.56 -25.64
N THR A 92 21.07 -29.89 -24.84
CA THR A 92 19.65 -30.28 -24.74
C THR A 92 18.75 -29.48 -25.64
N PHE A 93 19.07 -28.17 -25.85
CA PHE A 93 18.16 -27.22 -26.49
C PHE A 93 18.65 -26.69 -27.85
N PHE A 94 19.89 -26.98 -28.26
CA PHE A 94 20.36 -26.49 -29.58
C PHE A 94 19.46 -27.02 -30.73
N PRO A 95 19.04 -26.13 -31.66
CA PRO A 95 19.39 -24.73 -31.87
C PRO A 95 18.39 -23.71 -31.23
N ALA A 96 17.54 -24.12 -30.28
CA ALA A 96 16.54 -23.31 -29.66
C ALA A 96 17.14 -22.23 -28.74
N THR A 97 16.42 -21.11 -28.57
CA THR A 97 16.70 -20.08 -27.59
C THR A 97 15.57 -20.02 -26.56
N ASN A 98 15.92 -19.85 -25.28
CA ASN A 98 14.96 -19.79 -24.18
C ASN A 98 14.70 -18.33 -23.77
N HIS A 99 13.45 -18.00 -23.53
CA HIS A 99 13.05 -16.68 -23.07
C HIS A 99 12.02 -16.79 -21.93
N ILE A 100 12.10 -15.86 -20.97
CA ILE A 100 11.11 -15.65 -19.92
C ILE A 100 10.26 -14.47 -20.34
N TYR A 101 8.96 -14.70 -20.47
CA TYR A 101 7.96 -13.67 -20.73
C TYR A 101 7.24 -13.35 -19.44
N THR A 102 7.06 -12.04 -19.15
CA THR A 102 6.22 -11.58 -18.04
C THR A 102 4.81 -11.37 -18.56
N GLU A 103 3.83 -12.01 -17.92
CA GLU A 103 2.42 -11.89 -18.28
C GLU A 103 1.64 -11.31 -17.09
N PRO A 104 0.57 -10.52 -17.33
CA PRO A 104 -0.34 -10.12 -16.26
C PRO A 104 -1.11 -11.32 -15.71
N TYR A 105 -1.48 -11.26 -14.44
CA TYR A 105 -2.30 -12.31 -13.81
C TYR A 105 -3.71 -12.39 -14.41
N GLY A 106 -4.37 -11.25 -14.58
CA GLY A 106 -5.77 -11.19 -15.01
C GLY A 106 -6.58 -10.16 -14.23
N VAL A 107 -7.59 -10.60 -13.51
CA VAL A 107 -8.36 -9.79 -12.58
C VAL A 107 -7.74 -9.88 -11.19
N VAL A 108 -7.23 -8.78 -10.67
CA VAL A 108 -6.58 -8.72 -9.36
C VAL A 108 -7.47 -8.02 -8.34
N LEU A 109 -7.52 -8.55 -7.10
CA LEU A 109 -8.17 -7.93 -5.97
C LEU A 109 -7.12 -7.23 -5.11
N ILE A 110 -7.28 -5.94 -4.85
CA ILE A 110 -6.44 -5.13 -3.97
C ILE A 110 -7.26 -4.79 -2.73
N ILE A 111 -6.82 -5.22 -1.54
CA ILE A 111 -7.46 -4.91 -0.26
C ILE A 111 -6.53 -4.03 0.55
N ALA A 112 -6.96 -2.79 0.78
CA ALA A 112 -6.14 -1.76 1.40
C ALA A 112 -6.49 -1.53 2.89
N PRO A 113 -5.51 -1.12 3.71
CA PRO A 113 -5.69 -0.77 5.12
C PRO A 113 -6.10 0.70 5.28
N TRP A 114 -6.32 1.09 6.54
CA TRP A 114 -6.76 2.42 6.93
C TRP A 114 -5.63 3.41 7.24
N ASN A 115 -4.42 2.93 7.55
CA ASN A 115 -3.35 3.78 8.12
C ASN A 115 -2.62 4.65 7.10
N TYR A 116 -2.52 4.20 5.87
CA TYR A 116 -2.08 4.95 4.69
C TYR A 116 -3.08 4.67 3.56
N PRO A 117 -4.32 5.16 3.68
CA PRO A 117 -5.42 4.71 2.86
C PRO A 117 -5.28 5.04 1.38
N LEU A 118 -4.65 6.17 1.03
CA LEU A 118 -4.41 6.55 -0.35
C LEU A 118 -3.21 5.78 -0.94
N ASN A 119 -2.08 5.83 -0.24
CA ASN A 119 -0.84 5.22 -0.68
C ASN A 119 -0.99 3.69 -0.86
N LEU A 120 -1.42 2.99 0.20
CA LEU A 120 -1.52 1.53 0.18
C LEU A 120 -2.72 0.99 -0.65
N THR A 121 -3.56 1.88 -1.17
CA THR A 121 -4.58 1.56 -2.17
C THR A 121 -4.05 1.76 -3.58
N LEU A 122 -3.46 2.92 -3.86
CA LEU A 122 -3.12 3.31 -5.23
C LEU A 122 -1.76 2.79 -5.69
N MET A 123 -0.76 2.59 -4.81
CA MET A 123 0.53 2.00 -5.25
C MET A 123 0.37 0.57 -5.80
N PRO A 124 -0.34 -0.36 -5.13
CA PRO A 124 -0.62 -1.66 -5.73
C PRO A 124 -1.42 -1.56 -7.04
N LEU A 125 -2.34 -0.59 -7.14
CA LEU A 125 -3.08 -0.34 -8.36
C LEU A 125 -2.17 0.14 -9.50
N VAL A 126 -1.20 1.01 -9.23
CA VAL A 126 -0.18 1.42 -10.21
C VAL A 126 0.57 0.20 -10.73
N GLY A 127 0.98 -0.71 -9.84
CA GLY A 127 1.61 -1.98 -10.22
C GLY A 127 0.70 -2.86 -11.08
N ALA A 128 -0.59 -2.96 -10.72
CA ALA A 128 -1.58 -3.72 -11.50
C ALA A 128 -1.77 -3.15 -12.91
N ILE A 129 -1.89 -1.83 -13.05
CA ILE A 129 -1.99 -1.14 -14.34
C ILE A 129 -0.71 -1.34 -15.16
N ALA A 130 0.46 -1.16 -14.55
CA ALA A 130 1.75 -1.32 -15.22
C ALA A 130 1.96 -2.75 -15.73
N ALA A 131 1.48 -3.76 -15.00
CA ALA A 131 1.52 -5.16 -15.42
C ALA A 131 0.48 -5.49 -16.51
N GLY A 132 -0.59 -4.71 -16.64
CA GLY A 132 -1.67 -4.94 -17.61
C GLY A 132 -2.84 -5.76 -17.06
N ASN A 133 -3.07 -5.73 -15.75
CA ASN A 133 -4.21 -6.38 -15.11
C ASN A 133 -5.46 -5.49 -15.13
N CYS A 134 -6.63 -6.12 -15.00
CA CYS A 134 -7.83 -5.48 -14.47
C CYS A 134 -7.79 -5.51 -12.93
N ALA A 135 -8.47 -4.59 -12.26
CA ALA A 135 -8.40 -4.52 -10.80
C ALA A 135 -9.73 -4.21 -10.12
N ILE A 136 -9.98 -4.90 -9.02
CA ILE A 136 -10.98 -4.54 -8.01
C ILE A 136 -10.24 -3.99 -6.81
N VAL A 137 -10.61 -2.79 -6.38
CA VAL A 137 -9.91 -2.02 -5.34
C VAL A 137 -10.81 -1.85 -4.14
N LYS A 138 -10.62 -2.66 -3.10
CA LYS A 138 -11.38 -2.60 -1.84
C LYS A 138 -10.68 -1.69 -0.84
N CYS A 139 -11.18 -0.47 -0.72
CA CYS A 139 -10.74 0.48 0.29
C CYS A 139 -11.18 0.07 1.70
N SER A 140 -10.50 0.62 2.72
CA SER A 140 -10.85 0.38 4.12
C SER A 140 -12.12 1.13 4.53
N PRO A 141 -13.10 0.49 5.18
CA PRO A 141 -14.28 1.17 5.70
C PRO A 141 -13.96 2.11 6.87
N GLU A 142 -12.77 2.00 7.44
CA GLU A 142 -12.34 2.85 8.56
C GLU A 142 -11.83 4.22 8.13
N SER A 143 -11.45 4.39 6.85
CA SER A 143 -10.99 5.65 6.26
C SER A 143 -12.08 6.21 5.35
N VAL A 144 -13.20 6.61 5.94
CA VAL A 144 -14.46 6.91 5.23
C VAL A 144 -14.29 7.98 4.15
N HIS A 145 -13.64 9.08 4.49
CA HIS A 145 -13.48 10.22 3.57
C HIS A 145 -12.48 9.91 2.46
N THR A 146 -11.36 9.29 2.79
CA THR A 146 -10.33 8.93 1.81
C THR A 146 -10.82 7.81 0.89
N SER A 147 -11.51 6.80 1.42
CA SER A 147 -12.08 5.72 0.63
C SER A 147 -13.11 6.22 -0.36
N ARG A 148 -13.96 7.17 0.05
CA ARG A 148 -14.92 7.81 -0.84
C ARG A 148 -14.22 8.62 -1.94
N ALA A 149 -13.22 9.42 -1.57
CA ALA A 149 -12.47 10.22 -2.53
C ALA A 149 -11.74 9.35 -3.58
N ILE A 150 -11.17 8.20 -3.15
CA ILE A 150 -10.55 7.23 -4.06
C ILE A 150 -11.60 6.59 -4.97
N LYS A 151 -12.74 6.16 -4.42
CA LYS A 151 -13.81 5.56 -5.22
C LYS A 151 -14.29 6.52 -6.30
N ASP A 152 -14.58 7.77 -5.93
CA ASP A 152 -15.07 8.79 -6.86
C ASP A 152 -13.99 9.09 -7.94
N LEU A 153 -12.71 9.19 -7.54
CA LEU A 153 -11.59 9.35 -8.47
C LEU A 153 -11.52 8.20 -9.48
N LEU A 154 -11.56 6.95 -9.01
CA LEU A 154 -11.41 5.78 -9.89
C LEU A 154 -12.62 5.59 -10.81
N ALA A 155 -13.84 5.88 -10.32
CA ALA A 155 -15.06 5.78 -11.11
C ALA A 155 -15.12 6.81 -12.24
N ASP A 156 -14.56 8.01 -12.03
CA ASP A 156 -14.49 9.04 -13.08
C ASP A 156 -13.42 8.73 -14.15
N LEU A 157 -12.37 7.99 -13.77
CA LEU A 157 -11.23 7.75 -14.66
C LEU A 157 -11.37 6.48 -15.50
N PHE A 158 -11.95 5.43 -14.93
CA PHE A 158 -11.90 4.10 -15.49
C PHE A 158 -13.29 3.45 -15.57
N PRO A 159 -13.59 2.73 -16.64
CA PRO A 159 -14.80 1.95 -16.70
C PRO A 159 -14.70 0.73 -15.76
N PRO A 160 -15.84 0.26 -15.20
CA PRO A 160 -15.86 -0.79 -14.18
C PRO A 160 -15.31 -2.14 -14.67
N GLU A 161 -15.39 -2.42 -15.96
CA GLU A 161 -14.81 -3.62 -16.58
C GLU A 161 -13.26 -3.58 -16.60
N TYR A 162 -12.64 -2.43 -16.29
CA TYR A 162 -11.18 -2.32 -16.20
C TYR A 162 -10.72 -2.15 -14.76
N ILE A 163 -11.19 -1.09 -14.08
CA ILE A 163 -10.88 -0.84 -12.67
C ILE A 163 -12.19 -0.50 -11.96
N TYR A 164 -12.48 -1.23 -10.89
CA TYR A 164 -13.67 -1.03 -10.10
C TYR A 164 -13.33 -0.89 -8.61
N CYS A 165 -13.90 0.13 -7.98
CA CYS A 165 -13.83 0.35 -6.55
C CYS A 165 -15.24 0.26 -5.96
N PRO A 166 -15.60 -0.85 -5.29
CA PRO A 166 -16.88 -0.98 -4.61
C PRO A 166 -16.99 -0.03 -3.42
N GLU A 167 -18.18 0.05 -2.82
CA GLU A 167 -18.36 0.75 -1.54
C GLU A 167 -17.42 0.19 -0.47
N ALA A 168 -16.88 1.08 0.37
CA ALA A 168 -15.91 0.67 1.37
C ALA A 168 -16.50 -0.28 2.44
N ASP A 169 -17.80 -0.27 2.64
CA ASP A 169 -18.55 -1.14 3.55
C ASP A 169 -19.06 -2.44 2.90
N LEU A 170 -18.77 -2.67 1.60
CA LEU A 170 -19.10 -3.95 0.96
C LEU A 170 -18.57 -5.11 1.82
N PRO A 171 -19.43 -6.08 2.22
CA PRO A 171 -19.02 -7.21 3.05
C PRO A 171 -17.92 -8.03 2.38
N PHE A 172 -16.94 -8.48 3.18
CA PHE A 172 -15.86 -9.32 2.67
C PHE A 172 -16.36 -10.67 2.15
N GLU A 173 -17.47 -11.17 2.69
CA GLU A 173 -18.13 -12.40 2.24
C GLU A 173 -18.51 -12.31 0.76
N THR A 174 -18.92 -11.14 0.28
CA THR A 174 -19.22 -10.91 -1.15
C THR A 174 -17.96 -11.04 -2.00
N LEU A 175 -16.81 -10.57 -1.50
CA LEU A 175 -15.53 -10.71 -2.21
C LEU A 175 -15.08 -12.16 -2.29
N TRP A 176 -15.28 -12.94 -1.22
CA TRP A 176 -14.83 -14.34 -1.17
C TRP A 176 -15.67 -15.29 -2.04
N GLN A 177 -16.82 -14.86 -2.51
CA GLN A 177 -17.64 -15.63 -3.46
C GLN A 177 -17.09 -15.58 -4.89
N GLU A 178 -16.15 -14.68 -5.15
CA GLU A 178 -15.59 -14.47 -6.48
C GLU A 178 -14.20 -15.08 -6.62
N ARG A 179 -13.85 -15.44 -7.86
CA ARG A 179 -12.53 -15.90 -8.21
C ARG A 179 -11.70 -14.77 -8.78
N TYR A 180 -10.55 -14.54 -8.19
CA TYR A 180 -9.52 -13.62 -8.67
C TYR A 180 -8.29 -14.39 -9.15
N ASP A 181 -7.51 -13.77 -10.04
CA ASP A 181 -6.27 -14.34 -10.54
C ASP A 181 -5.07 -14.00 -9.65
N MET A 182 -5.20 -12.99 -8.76
CA MET A 182 -4.25 -12.65 -7.70
C MET A 182 -4.93 -11.76 -6.66
N ILE A 183 -4.53 -11.88 -5.39
CA ILE A 183 -4.99 -11.00 -4.31
C ILE A 183 -3.77 -10.31 -3.68
N PHE A 184 -3.81 -8.99 -3.65
CA PHE A 184 -2.87 -8.15 -2.89
C PHE A 184 -3.57 -7.62 -1.65
N PHE A 185 -3.06 -7.96 -0.48
CA PHE A 185 -3.66 -7.60 0.80
C PHE A 185 -2.66 -6.88 1.69
N THR A 186 -3.06 -5.76 2.27
CA THR A 186 -2.31 -5.08 3.33
C THR A 186 -3.19 -4.97 4.58
N GLY A 187 -2.71 -5.48 5.72
CA GLY A 187 -3.48 -5.43 6.97
C GLY A 187 -2.88 -6.27 8.10
N SER A 188 -3.74 -6.73 9.03
CA SER A 188 -3.27 -7.51 10.17
C SER A 188 -2.96 -8.98 9.79
N PRO A 189 -2.04 -9.67 10.53
CA PRO A 189 -1.80 -11.10 10.34
C PRO A 189 -3.05 -11.98 10.49
N ALA A 190 -3.99 -11.56 11.34
CA ALA A 190 -5.26 -12.29 11.54
C ALA A 190 -6.13 -12.21 10.26
N ALA A 191 -6.29 -11.02 9.70
CA ALA A 191 -7.03 -10.82 8.45
C ALA A 191 -6.31 -11.47 7.26
N GLY A 192 -4.97 -11.41 7.19
CA GLY A 192 -4.18 -12.09 6.15
C GLY A 192 -4.40 -13.60 6.10
N ARG A 193 -4.59 -14.25 7.26
CA ARG A 193 -4.94 -15.68 7.31
C ARG A 193 -6.32 -15.95 6.71
N ILE A 194 -7.29 -15.07 6.92
CA ILE A 194 -8.63 -15.18 6.32
C ILE A 194 -8.53 -15.04 4.80
N VAL A 195 -7.80 -14.04 4.32
CA VAL A 195 -7.54 -13.85 2.87
C VAL A 195 -6.90 -15.08 2.26
N MET A 196 -5.84 -15.59 2.88
CA MET A 196 -5.11 -16.77 2.38
C MET A 196 -6.01 -18.02 2.34
N LYS A 197 -6.87 -18.18 3.35
CA LYS A 197 -7.84 -19.29 3.39
C LYS A 197 -8.85 -19.16 2.25
N ALA A 198 -9.43 -17.98 2.04
CA ALA A 198 -10.36 -17.74 0.92
C ALA A 198 -9.68 -17.96 -0.44
N ALA A 199 -8.47 -17.46 -0.62
CA ALA A 199 -7.70 -17.64 -1.85
C ALA A 199 -7.40 -19.10 -2.17
N SER A 200 -7.22 -19.95 -1.14
CA SER A 200 -6.88 -21.36 -1.32
C SER A 200 -7.99 -22.18 -1.99
N GLU A 201 -9.24 -21.78 -1.89
CA GLU A 201 -10.38 -22.44 -2.57
C GLU A 201 -10.24 -22.42 -4.11
N HIS A 202 -9.53 -21.43 -4.63
CA HIS A 202 -9.30 -21.25 -6.06
C HIS A 202 -7.83 -21.36 -6.47
N LEU A 203 -6.94 -21.71 -5.53
CA LEU A 203 -5.48 -21.70 -5.72
C LEU A 203 -4.97 -20.33 -6.19
N THR A 204 -5.64 -19.25 -5.78
CA THR A 204 -5.29 -17.88 -6.14
C THR A 204 -3.99 -17.47 -5.42
N PRO A 205 -2.95 -17.01 -6.12
CA PRO A 205 -1.75 -16.47 -5.49
C PRO A 205 -2.07 -15.22 -4.68
N VAL A 206 -1.39 -15.09 -3.53
CA VAL A 206 -1.58 -13.95 -2.62
C VAL A 206 -0.26 -13.26 -2.33
N ILE A 207 -0.29 -11.93 -2.23
CA ILE A 207 0.75 -11.11 -1.63
C ILE A 207 0.17 -10.50 -0.36
N LEU A 208 0.79 -10.80 0.78
CA LEU A 208 0.32 -10.37 2.10
C LEU A 208 1.34 -9.40 2.70
N GLU A 209 0.97 -8.12 2.74
CA GLU A 209 1.69 -7.09 3.49
C GLU A 209 1.08 -6.97 4.88
N LEU A 210 1.86 -7.29 5.92
CA LEU A 210 1.36 -7.48 7.29
C LEU A 210 2.04 -6.52 8.26
N GLY A 211 1.59 -6.54 9.52
CA GLY A 211 2.21 -5.76 10.58
C GLY A 211 3.62 -6.25 10.93
N GLY A 212 4.43 -5.36 11.48
CA GLY A 212 5.82 -5.62 11.87
C GLY A 212 6.10 -5.32 13.33
N LYS A 213 7.24 -5.84 13.79
CA LYS A 213 7.87 -5.60 15.09
C LYS A 213 9.34 -5.18 14.86
N SER A 214 9.52 -4.04 14.16
CA SER A 214 10.82 -3.61 13.66
C SER A 214 11.75 -3.13 14.80
N PRO A 215 12.85 -3.84 15.12
CA PRO A 215 13.82 -3.40 16.09
C PRO A 215 14.72 -2.29 15.52
N CYS A 216 15.13 -1.35 16.39
CA CYS A 216 16.21 -0.44 16.10
C CYS A 216 17.41 -0.77 17.02
N LEU A 217 18.55 -1.10 16.44
CA LEU A 217 19.77 -1.43 17.17
C LEU A 217 20.66 -0.19 17.26
N VAL A 218 21.08 0.17 18.47
CA VAL A 218 21.96 1.31 18.72
C VAL A 218 23.14 0.85 19.60
N ASP A 219 24.32 0.76 19.02
CA ASP A 219 25.55 0.43 19.71
C ASP A 219 26.36 1.69 20.13
N ALA A 220 27.46 1.49 20.85
CA ALA A 220 28.31 2.59 21.34
C ALA A 220 28.99 3.38 20.23
N SER A 221 29.10 2.87 19.01
CA SER A 221 29.71 3.57 17.87
C SER A 221 28.74 4.51 17.16
N ALA A 222 27.41 4.43 17.48
CA ALA A 222 26.39 5.22 16.84
C ALA A 222 26.51 6.71 17.15
N ASN A 223 26.23 7.56 16.15
CA ASN A 223 25.99 8.98 16.41
C ASN A 223 24.63 9.14 17.10
N ILE A 224 24.68 9.35 18.42
CA ILE A 224 23.47 9.35 19.28
C ILE A 224 22.45 10.42 18.87
N ASP A 225 22.90 11.65 18.56
CA ASP A 225 22.01 12.73 18.15
C ASP A 225 21.31 12.40 16.80
N LEU A 226 22.01 11.79 15.86
CA LEU A 226 21.45 11.36 14.59
C LEU A 226 20.50 10.18 14.78
N ALA A 227 20.86 9.20 15.60
CA ALA A 227 20.02 8.06 15.94
C ALA A 227 18.70 8.52 16.58
N ALA A 228 18.77 9.39 17.59
CA ALA A 228 17.61 9.96 18.25
C ALA A 228 16.67 10.67 17.26
N ARG A 229 17.22 11.53 16.38
CA ARG A 229 16.42 12.22 15.35
C ARG A 229 15.70 11.27 14.39
N ARG A 230 16.39 10.22 13.95
CA ARG A 230 15.81 9.23 13.02
C ARG A 230 14.76 8.35 13.70
N ILE A 231 15.02 7.90 14.92
CA ILE A 231 14.09 7.09 15.71
C ILE A 231 12.81 7.88 15.98
N VAL A 232 12.93 9.11 16.49
CA VAL A 232 11.78 9.96 16.80
C VAL A 232 11.00 10.27 15.53
N TRP A 233 11.66 10.65 14.43
CA TRP A 233 10.98 10.93 13.17
C TRP A 233 10.25 9.70 12.64
N GLY A 234 10.89 8.55 12.57
CA GLY A 234 10.30 7.32 12.02
C GLY A 234 9.18 6.75 12.90
N LYS A 235 9.25 6.97 14.24
CA LYS A 235 8.20 6.48 15.15
C LYS A 235 6.99 7.40 15.20
N PHE A 236 7.20 8.72 15.11
CA PHE A 236 6.12 9.68 15.29
C PHE A 236 5.38 10.01 13.97
N MET A 237 5.96 9.68 12.83
CA MET A 237 5.25 9.79 11.54
C MET A 237 3.98 8.97 11.56
N ASN A 238 2.88 9.55 11.07
CA ASN A 238 1.54 8.95 11.10
C ASN A 238 1.11 8.48 12.50
N ALA A 239 1.52 9.23 13.54
CA ALA A 239 1.30 8.88 14.96
C ALA A 239 1.78 7.46 15.32
N GLY A 240 2.81 6.94 14.65
CA GLY A 240 3.35 5.60 14.85
C GLY A 240 2.54 4.46 14.22
N GLN A 241 1.48 4.79 13.48
CA GLN A 241 0.58 3.81 12.83
C GLN A 241 1.17 3.29 11.51
N THR A 242 2.40 2.78 11.56
CA THR A 242 3.18 2.34 10.40
C THR A 242 3.75 0.95 10.66
N CYS A 243 3.50 0.03 9.75
CA CYS A 243 3.96 -1.37 9.84
C CYS A 243 5.49 -1.51 9.96
N ILE A 244 6.24 -0.60 9.35
CA ILE A 244 7.71 -0.55 9.35
C ILE A 244 8.29 0.46 10.34
N ALA A 245 7.47 1.11 11.19
CA ALA A 245 7.97 2.03 12.20
C ALA A 245 8.84 1.30 13.22
N VAL A 246 9.79 2.03 13.82
CA VAL A 246 10.55 1.54 14.97
C VAL A 246 9.55 1.13 16.08
N ASP A 247 9.50 -0.15 16.41
CA ASP A 247 8.60 -0.67 17.45
C ASP A 247 9.29 -0.66 18.83
N TYR A 248 10.55 -1.04 18.87
CA TYR A 248 11.39 -0.98 20.07
C TYR A 248 12.85 -0.71 19.72
N VAL A 249 13.58 -0.22 20.71
CA VAL A 249 15.02 0.08 20.58
C VAL A 249 15.82 -0.86 21.49
N VAL A 250 16.78 -1.58 20.91
CA VAL A 250 17.81 -2.33 21.62
C VAL A 250 19.05 -1.46 21.63
N VAL A 251 19.44 -0.97 22.79
CA VAL A 251 20.54 -0.03 22.95
C VAL A 251 21.61 -0.59 23.87
N GLN A 252 22.89 -0.38 23.53
CA GLN A 252 24.00 -0.74 24.40
C GLN A 252 23.96 0.11 25.68
N GLU A 253 24.11 -0.52 26.83
CA GLU A 253 23.93 0.11 28.15
C GLU A 253 24.77 1.40 28.31
N SER A 254 25.99 1.41 27.80
CA SER A 254 26.91 2.56 27.91
C SER A 254 26.42 3.86 27.24
N VAL A 255 25.44 3.77 26.29
CA VAL A 255 24.93 4.93 25.55
C VAL A 255 23.40 5.11 25.74
N LYS A 256 22.77 4.30 26.57
CA LYS A 256 21.33 4.30 26.80
C LYS A 256 20.82 5.65 27.33
N ASP A 257 21.41 6.18 28.37
CA ASP A 257 20.96 7.44 29.00
C ASP A 257 21.18 8.63 28.07
N ALA A 258 22.28 8.65 27.32
CA ALA A 258 22.53 9.66 26.31
C ALA A 258 21.48 9.61 25.18
N LEU A 259 21.09 8.39 24.70
CA LEU A 259 20.08 8.22 23.72
C LEU A 259 18.68 8.68 24.21
N LEU A 260 18.31 8.29 25.42
CA LEU A 260 17.04 8.70 26.04
C LEU A 260 16.94 10.23 26.16
N ALA A 261 18.01 10.88 26.65
CA ALA A 261 18.07 12.35 26.75
C ALA A 261 17.94 13.04 25.37
N ALA A 262 18.66 12.51 24.36
CA ALA A 262 18.60 13.03 23.00
C ALA A 262 17.19 12.83 22.35
N MET A 263 16.57 11.67 22.56
CA MET A 263 15.21 11.40 22.07
C MET A 263 14.19 12.33 22.75
N THR A 264 14.24 12.49 24.05
CA THR A 264 13.37 13.41 24.81
C THR A 264 13.49 14.84 24.30
N LYS A 265 14.70 15.31 24.05
CA LYS A 265 14.97 16.62 23.46
C LYS A 265 14.38 16.77 22.07
N GLU A 266 14.53 15.75 21.20
CA GLU A 266 13.97 15.78 19.84
C GLU A 266 12.43 15.72 19.85
N ILE A 267 11.82 14.94 20.73
CA ILE A 267 10.37 14.91 20.89
C ILE A 267 9.86 16.29 21.29
N GLY A 268 10.44 16.89 22.34
CA GLY A 268 10.03 18.23 22.80
C GLY A 268 10.22 19.32 21.74
N LYS A 269 11.22 19.18 20.86
CA LYS A 269 11.46 20.11 19.76
C LYS A 269 10.44 19.98 18.62
N ARG A 270 10.12 18.74 18.23
CA ARG A 270 9.29 18.46 17.04
C ARG A 270 7.79 18.45 17.36
N TYR A 271 7.46 18.01 18.55
CA TYR A 271 6.08 17.80 19.00
C TYR A 271 5.83 18.50 20.34
N PRO A 272 6.10 19.84 20.41
CA PRO A 272 5.74 20.62 21.61
C PRO A 272 4.22 20.54 21.76
N HIS A 273 3.76 20.06 22.91
CA HIS A 273 2.32 19.83 23.16
C HIS A 273 1.70 18.79 22.21
N ALA A 274 2.32 17.60 22.11
CA ALA A 274 1.87 16.51 21.23
C ALA A 274 0.35 16.24 21.36
N GLU A 275 -0.20 16.38 22.58
CA GLU A 275 -1.64 16.23 22.88
C GLU A 275 -2.54 17.30 22.23
N LYS A 276 -1.97 18.39 21.71
CA LYS A 276 -2.69 19.50 21.04
C LYS A 276 -2.20 19.74 19.61
N SER A 277 -1.20 18.99 19.17
CA SER A 277 -0.56 19.18 17.87
C SER A 277 -1.37 18.54 16.76
N ASP A 278 -1.70 19.30 15.72
CA ASP A 278 -2.34 18.75 14.51
C ASP A 278 -1.44 17.71 13.80
N ALA A 279 -0.13 17.75 14.05
CA ALA A 279 0.82 16.76 13.54
C ALA A 279 0.75 15.39 14.25
N TYR A 280 0.05 15.27 15.39
CA TYR A 280 -0.01 14.05 16.19
C TYR A 280 -1.44 13.61 16.58
N ARG A 281 -2.45 14.30 16.09
CA ARG A 281 -3.86 14.11 16.49
C ARG A 281 -4.55 12.86 15.96
N SER A 282 -3.95 12.15 15.01
CA SER A 282 -4.59 10.97 14.43
C SER A 282 -4.74 9.80 15.41
N GLU A 283 -4.03 9.85 16.55
CA GLU A 283 -4.03 8.78 17.56
C GLU A 283 -5.30 8.76 18.43
N GLU A 284 -5.96 9.89 18.66
CA GLU A 284 -7.15 9.96 19.54
C GLU A 284 -8.32 9.08 19.09
N ARG A 285 -8.40 8.75 17.80
CA ARG A 285 -9.49 7.92 17.26
C ARG A 285 -9.24 6.41 17.32
N ARG A 286 -7.99 5.93 17.46
CA ARG A 286 -7.68 4.51 17.18
C ARG A 286 -6.83 3.78 18.23
N VAL A 287 -6.25 4.47 19.19
CA VAL A 287 -5.45 3.90 20.29
C VAL A 287 -6.19 2.80 21.09
N GLY A 288 -7.50 2.75 21.03
CA GLY A 288 -8.29 1.79 21.78
C GLY A 288 -8.34 0.37 21.21
N LYS A 289 -8.23 0.16 19.89
CA LYS A 289 -8.51 -1.15 19.28
C LYS A 289 -7.27 -1.98 18.95
N GLU A 290 -6.20 -1.38 18.44
CA GLU A 290 -5.02 -2.14 18.05
C GLU A 290 -4.00 -2.34 19.18
N CYS A 291 -3.85 -1.39 20.11
CA CYS A 291 -3.02 -1.58 21.29
C CYS A 291 -3.54 -2.68 22.20
N ARG A 292 -4.86 -2.85 22.34
CA ARG A 292 -5.45 -3.92 23.18
C ARG A 292 -5.24 -5.33 22.62
N SER A 293 -5.12 -5.49 21.30
CA SER A 293 -4.85 -6.80 20.69
C SER A 293 -3.38 -7.21 20.73
N ARG A 294 -2.46 -6.28 21.01
CA ARG A 294 -1.00 -6.52 21.03
C ARG A 294 -0.44 -6.87 22.40
N TRP A 295 -1.18 -6.60 23.46
CA TRP A 295 -0.83 -7.03 24.82
C TRP A 295 -1.41 -8.42 25.10
N SER A 296 -0.98 -9.40 24.32
CA SER A 296 -1.19 -10.79 24.66
C SER A 296 -0.16 -11.18 25.72
N PRO A 297 -0.56 -11.90 26.80
CA PRO A 297 0.36 -12.34 27.86
C PRO A 297 1.40 -13.38 27.41
N TYR A 298 1.53 -13.62 26.11
CA TYR A 298 2.49 -14.56 25.50
C TYR A 298 3.54 -13.85 24.64
N HIS A 299 4.03 -12.69 25.10
CA HIS A 299 5.22 -12.03 24.55
C HIS A 299 6.31 -11.99 25.57
#